data_bd5e08248b65c76c879f8c1be594127a
#
_entry.id   bd5e08248b65c76c879f8c1be594127a
#
_cell.length_a   1.000
_cell.length_b   1.000
_cell.length_c   1.000
_cell.angle_alpha   90.00
_cell.angle_beta   90.00
_cell.angle_gamma   90.00
#
_symmetry.space_group_name_H-M   'P 1'
#
loop_
_entity.id
_entity.type
_entity.pdbx_description
1 polymer ?
#
loop_
_entity_poly.entity_id
_entity_poly.type
_entity_poly.pdbx_seq_one_letter_code
_entity_poly.pdbx_strand_id
1 'polypeptide(L)'
;MEDLERELLLIAQGNELAFNSFMNRYMDGLYYHSYGILCNKEMAEEIVSDVFFETWKNRKKLAEIENIKAWLNTLTYRKSISYLRKEKKRSND
;
A
#
# COMPACT_ATOMS: atom_id res chain seq x y z
N MET A 1 9.44 6.93 -16.58
CA MET A 1 10.25 5.77 -16.19
C MET A 1 11.46 6.17 -15.37
N GLU A 2 12.33 7.02 -15.91
CA GLU A 2 13.46 7.53 -15.14
C GLU A 2 13.04 8.27 -13.88
N ASP A 3 11.90 8.99 -13.95
CA ASP A 3 11.42 9.75 -12.80
C ASP A 3 10.96 8.83 -11.66
N LEU A 4 10.32 7.73 -12.00
CA LEU A 4 9.90 6.77 -10.99
C LEU A 4 11.10 6.07 -10.35
N GLU A 5 12.07 5.66 -11.17
CA GLU A 5 13.28 5.04 -10.66
C GLU A 5 14.01 5.97 -9.70
N ARG A 6 14.14 7.24 -10.07
CA ARG A 6 14.80 8.24 -9.23
C ARG A 6 14.04 8.42 -7.93
N GLU A 7 12.70 8.49 -8.00
CA GLU A 7 11.87 8.64 -6.82
C GLU A 7 12.07 7.46 -5.86
N LEU A 8 12.06 6.24 -6.39
CA LEU A 8 12.24 5.05 -5.55
C LEU A 8 13.62 5.01 -4.90
N LEU A 9 14.65 5.47 -5.61
CA LEU A 9 15.99 5.56 -5.04
C LEU A 9 16.05 6.60 -3.92
N LEU A 10 15.39 7.74 -4.10
CA LEU A 10 15.32 8.76 -3.06
C LEU A 10 14.58 8.23 -1.83
N ILE A 11 13.50 7.52 -2.05
CA ILE A 11 12.73 6.91 -0.96
C ILE A 11 13.60 5.91 -0.21
N ALA A 12 14.37 5.10 -0.94
CA ALA A 12 15.27 4.13 -0.34
C ALA A 12 16.29 4.79 0.57
N GLN A 13 16.67 6.04 0.26
CA GLN A 13 17.61 6.82 1.07
C GLN A 13 16.91 7.52 2.25
N GLY A 14 15.61 7.35 2.39
CA GLY A 14 14.86 7.95 3.48
C GLY A 14 14.30 9.33 3.19
N ASN A 15 14.19 9.70 1.92
CA ASN A 15 13.66 11.02 1.54
C ASN A 15 12.14 11.05 1.73
N GLU A 16 11.68 11.76 2.77
CA GLU A 16 10.27 11.80 3.12
C GLU A 16 9.42 12.57 2.11
N LEU A 17 9.98 13.61 1.50
CA LEU A 17 9.23 14.38 0.49
C LEU A 17 8.94 13.52 -0.73
N ALA A 18 9.93 12.72 -1.15
CA ALA A 18 9.73 11.79 -2.26
C ALA A 18 8.66 10.75 -1.91
N PHE A 19 8.68 10.28 -0.67
CA PHE A 19 7.69 9.31 -0.23
C PHE A 19 6.28 9.91 -0.16
N ASN A 20 6.16 11.16 0.27
CA ASN A 20 4.87 11.84 0.30
C ASN A 20 4.27 11.96 -1.10
N SER A 21 5.09 12.32 -2.08
CA SER A 21 4.63 12.40 -3.47
C SER A 21 4.18 11.03 -3.98
N PHE A 22 4.93 10.00 -3.63
CA PHE A 22 4.62 8.62 -3.98
C PHE A 22 3.27 8.20 -3.37
N MET A 23 3.08 8.44 -2.09
CA MET A 23 1.83 8.10 -1.41
C MET A 23 0.64 8.81 -2.04
N ASN A 24 0.78 10.11 -2.29
CA ASN A 24 -0.32 10.89 -2.87
C ASN A 24 -0.74 10.36 -4.24
N ARG A 25 0.23 9.85 -4.99
CA ARG A 25 -0.08 9.32 -6.33
C ARG A 25 -0.88 8.03 -6.29
N TYR A 26 -0.60 7.16 -5.34
CA TYR A 26 -1.21 5.83 -5.30
C TYR A 26 -2.35 5.69 -4.29
N MET A 27 -2.47 6.64 -3.37
CA MET A 27 -3.43 6.55 -2.27
C MET A 27 -4.86 6.23 -2.70
N ASP A 28 -5.40 7.01 -3.62
CA ASP A 28 -6.80 6.86 -4.03
C ASP A 28 -7.06 5.50 -4.67
N GLY A 29 -6.15 5.07 -5.56
CA GLY A 29 -6.30 3.78 -6.22
C GLY A 29 -6.32 2.63 -5.23
N LEU A 30 -5.42 2.67 -4.26
CA LEU A 30 -5.35 1.63 -3.24
C LEU A 30 -6.57 1.66 -2.32
N TYR A 31 -7.04 2.86 -1.99
CA TYR A 31 -8.24 3.01 -1.19
C TYR A 31 -9.45 2.36 -1.87
N TYR A 32 -9.68 2.70 -3.14
CA TYR A 32 -10.82 2.15 -3.87
C TYR A 32 -10.70 0.64 -4.04
N HIS A 33 -9.49 0.14 -4.22
CA HIS A 33 -9.23 -1.30 -4.30
C HIS A 33 -9.66 -1.99 -3.00
N SER A 34 -9.21 -1.47 -1.87
CA SER A 34 -9.55 -2.05 -0.57
C SER A 34 -11.03 -1.88 -0.25
N TYR A 35 -11.59 -0.70 -0.57
CA TYR A 35 -13.00 -0.45 -0.34
C TYR A 35 -13.88 -1.42 -1.13
N GLY A 36 -13.48 -1.75 -2.36
CA GLY A 36 -14.22 -2.72 -3.16
C GLY A 36 -14.29 -4.10 -2.52
N ILE A 37 -13.29 -4.42 -1.70
CA ILE A 37 -13.23 -5.71 -0.99
C ILE A 37 -13.98 -5.62 0.35
N LEU A 38 -13.75 -4.56 1.09
CA LEU A 38 -14.21 -4.44 2.47
C LEU A 38 -15.58 -3.78 2.64
N CYS A 39 -15.96 -2.95 1.69
CA CYS A 39 -17.20 -2.16 1.75
C CYS A 39 -17.30 -1.38 3.06
N ASN A 40 -16.17 -0.94 3.58
CA ASN A 40 -16.09 -0.19 4.83
C ASN A 40 -15.01 0.87 4.69
N LYS A 41 -15.43 2.13 4.75
CA LYS A 41 -14.55 3.28 4.52
C LYS A 41 -13.39 3.32 5.51
N GLU A 42 -13.70 3.19 6.79
CA GLU A 42 -12.69 3.30 7.84
C GLU A 42 -11.64 2.20 7.74
N MET A 43 -12.09 0.99 7.46
CA MET A 43 -11.18 -0.13 7.33
C MET A 43 -10.33 -0.01 6.07
N ALA A 44 -10.91 0.48 4.97
CA ALA A 44 -10.14 0.70 3.75
C ALA A 44 -9.03 1.73 3.98
N GLU A 45 -9.34 2.80 4.70
CA GLU A 45 -8.35 3.81 5.04
C GLU A 45 -7.23 3.23 5.90
N GLU A 46 -7.58 2.37 6.86
CA GLU A 46 -6.59 1.72 7.71
C GLU A 46 -5.69 0.77 6.90
N ILE A 47 -6.28 0.02 5.98
CA ILE A 47 -5.50 -0.87 5.10
C ILE A 47 -4.48 -0.07 4.29
N VAL A 48 -4.91 1.07 3.72
CA VAL A 48 -4.00 1.90 2.92
C VAL A 48 -2.85 2.42 3.79
N SER A 49 -3.15 2.85 5.02
CA SER A 49 -2.12 3.28 5.97
C SER A 49 -1.11 2.16 6.22
N ASP A 50 -1.61 0.94 6.45
CA ASP A 50 -0.75 -0.21 6.70
C ASP A 50 0.11 -0.55 5.49
N VAL A 51 -0.45 -0.42 4.29
CA VAL A 51 0.31 -0.67 3.06
C VAL A 51 1.48 0.31 2.95
N PHE A 52 1.23 1.60 3.18
CA PHE A 52 2.30 2.58 3.08
C PHE A 52 3.31 2.45 4.22
N PHE A 53 2.86 2.06 5.40
CA PHE A 53 3.78 1.80 6.50
C PHE A 53 4.73 0.65 6.15
N GLU A 54 4.20 -0.43 5.60
CA GLU A 54 5.02 -1.55 5.19
C GLU A 54 5.94 -1.19 4.03
N THR A 55 5.44 -0.36 3.10
CA THR A 55 6.25 0.14 1.99
C THR A 55 7.45 0.93 2.52
N TRP A 56 7.23 1.79 3.49
CA TRP A 56 8.32 2.56 4.11
C TRP A 56 9.32 1.65 4.80
N LYS A 57 8.85 0.64 5.50
CA LYS A 57 9.72 -0.33 6.16
C LYS A 57 10.62 -1.06 5.17
N ASN A 58 10.10 -1.32 3.98
CA ASN A 58 10.84 -2.02 2.93
C ASN A 58 11.43 -1.08 1.89
N ARG A 59 11.57 0.20 2.23
CA ARG A 59 11.95 1.23 1.25
C ARG A 59 13.26 0.96 0.53
N LYS A 60 14.20 0.28 1.18
CA LYS A 60 15.49 -0.01 0.56
C LYS A 60 15.39 -1.00 -0.60
N LYS A 61 14.31 -1.75 -0.64
CA LYS A 61 14.08 -2.76 -1.69
C LYS A 61 13.18 -2.26 -2.81
N LEU A 62 12.59 -1.08 -2.67
CA LEU A 62 11.60 -0.59 -3.64
C LEU A 62 12.16 -0.49 -5.05
N ALA A 63 13.40 -0.04 -5.20
CA ALA A 63 14.01 0.12 -6.51
C ALA A 63 14.23 -1.22 -7.23
N GLU A 64 14.20 -2.33 -6.49
CA GLU A 64 14.37 -3.67 -7.05
C GLU A 64 13.06 -4.25 -7.53
N ILE A 65 11.93 -3.63 -7.17
CA ILE A 65 10.61 -4.13 -7.55
C ILE A 65 10.32 -3.74 -8.99
N GLU A 66 10.10 -4.75 -9.83
CA GLU A 66 9.92 -4.54 -11.26
C GLU A 66 8.66 -3.74 -11.60
N ASN A 67 7.57 -4.01 -10.90
CA ASN A 67 6.30 -3.30 -11.11
C ASN A 67 5.74 -2.86 -9.77
N ILE A 68 6.04 -1.63 -9.39
CA ILE A 68 5.66 -1.11 -8.07
C ILE A 68 4.16 -1.01 -7.90
N LYS A 69 3.43 -0.64 -8.94
CA LYS A 69 1.98 -0.54 -8.86
C LYS A 69 1.35 -1.90 -8.58
N ALA A 70 1.81 -2.94 -9.29
CA ALA A 70 1.33 -4.31 -9.06
C ALA A 70 1.67 -4.78 -7.66
N TRP A 71 2.86 -4.44 -7.17
CA TRP A 71 3.29 -4.81 -5.83
C TRP A 71 2.37 -4.18 -4.77
N LEU A 72 2.08 -2.88 -4.92
CA LEU A 72 1.18 -2.18 -4.01
C LEU A 72 -0.23 -2.77 -4.04
N ASN A 73 -0.73 -3.07 -5.23
CA ASN A 73 -2.07 -3.67 -5.37
C ASN A 73 -2.14 -5.05 -4.74
N THR A 74 -1.10 -5.85 -4.92
CA THR A 74 -1.03 -7.19 -4.33
C THR A 74 -1.02 -7.09 -2.80
N LEU A 75 -0.23 -6.17 -2.27
CA LEU A 75 -0.14 -5.98 -0.82
C LEU A 75 -1.48 -5.51 -0.26
N THR A 76 -2.14 -4.58 -0.96
CA THR A 76 -3.46 -4.08 -0.57
C THR A 76 -4.49 -5.20 -0.56
N TYR A 77 -4.49 -6.03 -1.60
CA TYR A 77 -5.38 -7.17 -1.70
C TYR A 77 -5.17 -8.14 -0.53
N ARG A 78 -3.93 -8.52 -0.28
CA ARG A 78 -3.61 -9.46 0.80
C ARG A 78 -4.06 -8.96 2.15
N LYS A 79 -3.80 -7.70 2.45
CA LYS A 79 -4.18 -7.12 3.73
C LYS A 79 -5.69 -7.01 3.87
N SER A 80 -6.38 -6.65 2.79
CA SER A 80 -7.85 -6.55 2.80
C SER A 80 -8.50 -7.91 3.02
N ILE A 81 -8.03 -8.93 2.30
CA ILE A 81 -8.56 -10.29 2.44
C ILE A 81 -8.26 -10.84 3.84
N SER A 82 -7.06 -10.58 4.34
CA SER A 82 -6.67 -11.01 5.67
C SER A 82 -7.60 -10.41 6.73
N TYR A 83 -7.92 -9.13 6.59
CA TYR A 83 -8.85 -8.46 7.49
C TYR A 83 -10.23 -9.11 7.42
N LEU A 84 -10.74 -9.36 6.22
CA LEU A 84 -12.05 -10.00 6.05
C LEU A 84 -12.11 -11.36 6.72
N ARG A 85 -11.06 -12.15 6.59
CA ARG A 85 -11.01 -13.47 7.22
C ARG A 85 -11.10 -13.38 8.73
N LYS A 86 -10.39 -12.42 9.31
CA LYS A 86 -10.40 -12.21 10.76
C LYS A 86 -11.76 -11.76 11.24
N GLU A 87 -12.41 -10.85 10.52
CA GLU A 87 -13.73 -10.36 10.90
C GLU A 87 -14.78 -11.45 10.77
N LYS A 88 -14.72 -12.23 9.72
CA LYS A 88 -15.65 -13.33 9.51
C LYS A 88 -15.51 -14.38 10.61
N LYS A 89 -14.26 -14.67 10.99
CA LYS A 89 -13.98 -15.62 12.05
C LYS A 89 -14.51 -15.14 13.39
N ARG A 90 -14.36 -13.84 13.67
CA ARG A 90 -14.89 -13.23 14.89
C ARG A 90 -16.40 -13.26 14.94
N SER A 91 -17.04 -13.05 13.79
CA SER A 91 -18.50 -13.03 13.69
C SER A 91 -19.12 -14.39 13.96
N ASN A 92 -18.38 -15.46 13.72
CA ASN A 92 -18.86 -16.81 13.91
C ASN A 92 -18.70 -17.31 15.35
N ASP A 93 -18.03 -16.54 16.16
CA ASP A 93 -17.86 -16.84 17.57
C ASP A 93 -19.07 -16.32 18.37
#